data_62f7c37e06df04cee2f6cf650e12574d
#
_entry.id   62f7c37e06df04cee2f6cf650e12574d
#
_cell.length_a   1.000
_cell.length_b   1.000
_cell.length_c   1.000
_cell.angle_alpha   90.00
_cell.angle_beta   90.00
_cell.angle_gamma   90.00
#
_symmetry.space_group_name_H-M   'P 1'
#
loop_
_entity.id
_entity.type
_entity.pdbx_description
1 polymer ?
#
loop_
_entity_poly.entity_id
_entity_poly.type
_entity_poly.pdbx_seq_one_letter_code
_entity_poly.pdbx_strand_id
1 'polypeptide(L)'
;ENKLISTLSAGMKVKYQIALAMSHDAKLLILDEPTSGLDPVSRDELVILFQDYVANGDRSILFSTHIISDLEKCADFITYIKNGKIYKSTDIVQFKDSYLLVNGKNDDLTEELKSKIIGFHKNSFGFEGMIAVENKDLFSSCEFTKPSLEEIMVHIER
;
A
#
# COMPACT_ATOMS: atom_id res chain seq x y z
N GLU A 1 6.01 -35.33 12.96
CA GLU A 1 7.49 -35.25 12.79
C GLU A 1 8.02 -34.13 13.70
N ASN A 2 8.89 -34.51 14.63
CA ASN A 2 9.49 -33.57 15.60
C ASN A 2 10.69 -32.85 14.96
N LYS A 3 10.43 -31.72 14.26
CA LYS A 3 11.52 -30.84 13.81
C LYS A 3 11.80 -29.78 14.85
N LEU A 4 13.07 -29.54 15.15
CA LEU A 4 13.46 -28.42 16.02
C LEU A 4 13.17 -27.08 15.32
N ILE A 5 12.66 -26.09 16.04
CA ILE A 5 12.37 -24.75 15.51
C ILE A 5 13.62 -24.13 14.84
N SER A 6 14.81 -24.42 15.38
CA SER A 6 16.09 -23.97 14.80
C SER A 6 16.34 -24.47 13.38
N THR A 7 15.75 -25.61 12.98
CA THR A 7 15.93 -26.22 11.65
C THR A 7 14.88 -25.78 10.63
N LEU A 8 13.90 -24.96 11.03
CA LEU A 8 12.89 -24.41 10.13
C LEU A 8 13.49 -23.37 9.20
N SER A 9 13.04 -23.36 7.93
CA SER A 9 13.34 -22.25 7.01
C SER A 9 12.77 -20.93 7.54
N ALA A 10 13.24 -19.80 7.01
CA ALA A 10 12.73 -18.49 7.41
C ALA A 10 11.20 -18.41 7.25
N GLY A 11 10.67 -18.80 6.11
CA GLY A 11 9.23 -18.83 5.86
C GLY A 11 8.45 -19.77 6.80
N MET A 12 9.01 -20.95 7.12
CA MET A 12 8.38 -21.85 8.11
C MET A 12 8.37 -21.25 9.51
N LYS A 13 9.39 -20.48 9.89
CA LYS A 13 9.42 -19.77 11.18
C LYS A 13 8.32 -18.71 11.26
N VAL A 14 8.15 -17.93 10.20
CA VAL A 14 7.07 -16.93 10.11
C VAL A 14 5.70 -17.60 10.23
N LYS A 15 5.43 -18.64 9.45
CA LYS A 15 4.17 -19.40 9.52
C LYS A 15 3.94 -19.98 10.93
N TYR A 16 4.97 -20.50 11.58
CA TYR A 16 4.89 -21.00 12.94
C TYR A 16 4.55 -19.89 13.96
N GLN A 17 5.22 -18.73 13.88
CA GLN A 17 4.97 -17.59 14.77
C GLN A 17 3.54 -17.08 14.64
N ILE A 18 3.04 -16.97 13.41
CA ILE A 18 1.66 -16.53 13.14
C ILE A 18 0.65 -17.55 13.64
N ALA A 19 0.86 -18.85 13.39
CA ALA A 19 0.00 -19.88 13.92
C ALA A 19 -0.04 -19.85 15.46
N LEU A 20 1.09 -19.60 16.10
CA LEU A 20 1.17 -19.45 17.56
C LEU A 20 0.39 -18.20 18.03
N ALA A 21 0.56 -17.06 17.36
CA ALA A 21 -0.17 -15.83 17.69
C ALA A 21 -1.68 -16.00 17.56
N MET A 22 -2.13 -16.67 16.50
CA MET A 22 -3.55 -16.93 16.26
C MET A 22 -4.16 -17.97 17.21
N SER A 23 -3.35 -18.88 17.78
CA SER A 23 -3.83 -19.93 18.69
C SER A 23 -4.34 -19.41 20.04
N HIS A 24 -4.07 -18.16 20.39
CA HIS A 24 -4.49 -17.53 21.64
C HIS A 24 -5.87 -16.86 21.58
N ASP A 25 -6.60 -17.04 20.48
CA ASP A 25 -7.92 -16.42 20.26
C ASP A 25 -7.93 -14.89 20.47
N ALA A 26 -6.85 -14.23 20.08
CA ALA A 26 -6.67 -12.80 20.26
C ALA A 26 -7.66 -12.00 19.39
N LYS A 27 -8.27 -10.97 19.97
CA LYS A 27 -9.13 -10.06 19.20
C LYS A 27 -8.34 -9.06 18.33
N LEU A 28 -7.10 -8.80 18.68
CA LEU A 28 -6.19 -7.94 17.94
C LEU A 28 -4.83 -8.64 17.82
N LEU A 29 -4.38 -8.82 16.58
CA LEU A 29 -3.00 -9.20 16.28
C LEU A 29 -2.21 -7.95 15.88
N ILE A 30 -1.00 -7.82 16.41
CA ILE A 30 -0.05 -6.76 16.02
C ILE A 30 1.18 -7.47 15.45
N LEU A 31 1.46 -7.24 14.17
CA LEU A 31 2.50 -7.96 13.43
C LEU A 31 3.45 -6.95 12.76
N ASP A 32 4.74 -7.26 12.82
CA ASP A 32 5.78 -6.46 12.17
C ASP A 32 6.32 -7.23 10.96
N GLU A 33 6.14 -6.67 9.75
CA GLU A 33 6.59 -7.23 8.48
C GLU A 33 6.24 -8.73 8.29
N PRO A 34 4.97 -9.16 8.51
CA PRO A 34 4.63 -10.58 8.59
C PRO A 34 4.83 -11.37 7.30
N THR A 35 4.86 -10.69 6.15
CA THR A 35 5.02 -11.31 4.82
C THR A 35 6.44 -11.20 4.27
N SER A 36 7.31 -10.45 4.96
CA SER A 36 8.69 -10.23 4.53
C SER A 36 9.48 -11.53 4.50
N GLY A 37 10.26 -11.75 3.43
CA GLY A 37 11.07 -12.95 3.26
C GLY A 37 10.30 -14.23 2.92
N LEU A 38 8.99 -14.17 2.70
CA LEU A 38 8.21 -15.27 2.15
C LEU A 38 8.30 -15.29 0.61
N ASP A 39 8.26 -16.51 0.05
CA ASP A 39 8.02 -16.67 -1.39
C ASP A 39 6.59 -16.22 -1.77
N PRO A 40 6.34 -15.91 -3.07
CA PRO A 40 5.05 -15.37 -3.49
C PRO A 40 3.83 -16.23 -3.12
N VAL A 41 3.96 -17.56 -3.17
CA VAL A 41 2.87 -18.49 -2.85
C VAL A 41 2.56 -18.45 -1.35
N SER A 42 3.61 -18.56 -0.51
CA SER A 42 3.47 -18.49 0.95
C SER A 42 2.93 -17.15 1.42
N ARG A 43 3.28 -16.06 0.72
CA ARG A 43 2.75 -14.72 0.99
C ARG A 43 1.25 -14.64 0.70
N ASP A 44 0.82 -15.14 -0.45
CA ASP A 44 -0.58 -15.14 -0.84
C ASP A 44 -1.44 -15.99 0.12
N GLU A 45 -0.96 -17.18 0.51
CA GLU A 45 -1.60 -18.02 1.53
C GLU A 45 -1.77 -17.28 2.87
N LEU A 46 -0.77 -16.49 3.27
CA LEU A 46 -0.83 -15.73 4.51
C LEU A 46 -1.83 -14.58 4.44
N VAL A 47 -1.88 -13.87 3.32
CA VAL A 47 -2.87 -12.80 3.07
C VAL A 47 -4.29 -13.36 3.14
N ILE A 48 -4.54 -14.51 2.52
CA ILE A 48 -5.85 -15.22 2.62
C ILE A 48 -6.16 -15.57 4.08
N LEU A 49 -5.18 -16.10 4.81
CA LEU A 49 -5.34 -16.41 6.23
C LEU A 49 -5.71 -15.18 7.08
N PHE A 50 -5.15 -14.01 6.78
CA PHE A 50 -5.51 -12.76 7.45
C PHE A 50 -6.96 -12.36 7.15
N GLN A 51 -7.39 -12.46 5.90
CA GLN A 51 -8.77 -12.19 5.51
C GLN A 51 -9.75 -13.12 6.24
N ASP A 52 -9.45 -14.41 6.28
CA ASP A 52 -10.28 -15.40 7.00
C ASP A 52 -10.33 -15.11 8.51
N TYR A 53 -9.22 -14.68 9.09
CA TYR A 53 -9.15 -14.37 10.52
C TYR A 53 -10.05 -13.21 10.95
N VAL A 54 -10.21 -12.20 10.10
CA VAL A 54 -11.03 -11.03 10.37
C VAL A 54 -12.46 -11.12 9.83
N ALA A 55 -12.78 -12.16 9.04
CA ALA A 55 -14.03 -12.28 8.28
C ALA A 55 -15.30 -12.17 9.14
N ASN A 56 -15.25 -12.60 10.39
CA ASN A 56 -16.41 -12.54 11.29
C ASN A 56 -16.63 -11.15 11.93
N GLY A 57 -15.71 -10.20 11.74
CA GLY A 57 -15.82 -8.82 12.22
C GLY A 57 -15.57 -8.62 13.73
N ASP A 58 -15.23 -9.68 14.47
CA ASP A 58 -14.92 -9.61 15.90
C ASP A 58 -13.42 -9.54 16.20
N ARG A 59 -12.58 -9.63 15.17
CA ARG A 59 -11.12 -9.61 15.22
C ARG A 59 -10.53 -8.59 14.29
N SER A 60 -9.31 -8.15 14.61
CA SER A 60 -8.57 -7.18 13.80
C SER A 60 -7.10 -7.56 13.72
N ILE A 61 -6.44 -7.15 12.64
CA ILE A 61 -5.00 -7.27 12.46
C ILE A 61 -4.43 -5.88 12.17
N LEU A 62 -3.44 -5.48 12.94
CA LEU A 62 -2.59 -4.34 12.65
C LEU A 62 -1.21 -4.86 12.24
N PHE A 63 -0.75 -4.54 11.05
CA PHE A 63 0.59 -4.95 10.64
C PHE A 63 1.34 -3.83 9.91
N SER A 64 2.66 -3.79 10.11
CA SER A 64 3.56 -2.98 9.31
C SER A 64 3.99 -3.76 8.07
N THR A 65 4.17 -3.08 6.95
CA THR A 65 4.79 -3.68 5.76
C THR A 65 5.31 -2.60 4.80
N HIS A 66 6.35 -2.93 4.07
CA HIS A 66 6.81 -2.19 2.90
C HIS A 66 6.33 -2.83 1.58
N ILE A 67 5.58 -3.93 1.64
CA ILE A 67 5.07 -4.67 0.49
C ILE A 67 3.65 -4.20 0.18
N ILE A 68 3.54 -3.21 -0.68
CA ILE A 68 2.30 -2.49 -0.97
C ILE A 68 1.22 -3.40 -1.56
N SER A 69 1.63 -4.38 -2.38
CA SER A 69 0.69 -5.34 -2.98
C SER A 69 -0.08 -6.18 -1.96
N ASP A 70 0.47 -6.39 -0.76
CA ASP A 70 -0.22 -7.13 0.29
C ASP A 70 -1.33 -6.27 0.92
N LEU A 71 -1.06 -4.95 1.09
CA LEU A 71 -2.08 -4.00 1.54
C LEU A 71 -3.25 -3.90 0.56
N GLU A 72 -2.98 -3.83 -0.73
CA GLU A 72 -4.04 -3.77 -1.75
C GLU A 72 -4.97 -4.99 -1.73
N LYS A 73 -4.47 -6.13 -1.27
CA LYS A 73 -5.24 -7.38 -1.21
C LYS A 73 -6.10 -7.51 0.04
N CYS A 74 -5.64 -7.01 1.19
CA CYS A 74 -6.30 -7.35 2.45
C CYS A 74 -6.53 -6.20 3.43
N ALA A 75 -6.03 -5.00 3.17
CA ALA A 75 -6.21 -3.90 4.11
C ALA A 75 -7.49 -3.10 3.85
N ASP A 76 -8.28 -2.87 4.89
CA ASP A 76 -9.42 -1.94 4.86
C ASP A 76 -8.94 -0.51 5.10
N PHE A 77 -7.98 -0.32 6.01
CA PHE A 77 -7.41 0.96 6.40
C PHE A 77 -5.90 0.98 6.25
N ILE A 78 -5.37 2.14 5.90
CA ILE A 78 -3.94 2.37 5.83
C ILE A 78 -3.54 3.58 6.67
N THR A 79 -2.36 3.51 7.27
CA THR A 79 -1.69 4.64 7.89
C THR A 79 -0.30 4.77 7.26
N TYR A 80 -0.14 5.79 6.43
CA TYR A 80 1.12 6.06 5.77
C TYR A 80 1.98 7.00 6.62
N ILE A 81 3.19 6.55 6.93
CA ILE A 81 4.16 7.29 7.74
C ILE A 81 5.31 7.74 6.84
N LYS A 82 5.61 9.04 6.85
CA LYS A 82 6.72 9.65 6.14
C LYS A 82 7.52 10.56 7.06
N ASN A 83 8.84 10.41 7.09
CA ASN A 83 9.75 11.21 7.94
C ASN A 83 9.33 11.24 9.43
N GLY A 84 8.90 10.10 9.97
CA GLY A 84 8.47 9.96 11.37
C GLY A 84 7.14 10.64 11.71
N LYS A 85 6.37 11.06 10.72
CA LYS A 85 5.03 11.68 10.88
C LYS A 85 3.98 10.91 10.10
N ILE A 86 2.76 10.88 10.62
CA ILE A 86 1.61 10.37 9.87
C ILE A 86 1.33 11.33 8.72
N TYR A 87 1.54 10.86 7.49
CA TYR A 87 1.19 11.59 6.28
C TYR A 87 -0.31 11.51 6.00
N LYS A 88 -0.87 10.30 6.07
CA LYS A 88 -2.30 10.03 5.88
C LYS A 88 -2.72 8.80 6.66
N SER A 89 -3.92 8.83 7.23
CA SER A 89 -4.56 7.65 7.85
C SER A 89 -6.02 7.64 7.43
N THR A 90 -6.44 6.62 6.67
CA THR A 90 -7.77 6.58 6.07
C THR A 90 -8.08 5.18 5.51
N ASP A 91 -9.32 4.97 5.09
CA ASP A 91 -9.74 3.83 4.26
C ASP A 91 -8.92 3.77 2.97
N ILE A 92 -8.54 2.55 2.55
CA ILE A 92 -7.66 2.34 1.39
C ILE A 92 -8.31 2.77 0.07
N VAL A 93 -9.63 2.57 -0.08
CA VAL A 93 -10.38 2.97 -1.28
C VAL A 93 -10.43 4.49 -1.36
N GLN A 94 -10.73 5.15 -0.25
CA GLN A 94 -10.74 6.61 -0.16
C GLN A 94 -9.35 7.21 -0.45
N PHE A 95 -8.29 6.54 0.03
CA PHE A 95 -6.92 6.98 -0.27
C PHE A 95 -6.62 6.94 -1.76
N LYS A 96 -6.94 5.84 -2.44
CA LYS A 96 -6.74 5.67 -3.90
C LYS A 96 -7.59 6.66 -4.70
N ASP A 97 -8.84 6.85 -4.32
CA ASP A 97 -9.76 7.77 -5.00
C ASP A 97 -9.44 9.26 -4.76
N SER A 98 -8.54 9.57 -3.81
CA SER A 98 -8.07 10.95 -3.58
C SER A 98 -7.08 11.45 -4.63
N TYR A 99 -6.55 10.59 -5.50
CA TYR A 99 -5.50 10.93 -6.45
C TYR A 99 -5.82 10.49 -7.88
N LEU A 100 -5.24 11.20 -8.83
CA LEU A 100 -5.23 10.85 -10.26
C LEU A 100 -3.81 10.98 -10.80
N LEU A 101 -3.39 10.04 -11.65
CA LEU A 101 -2.24 10.25 -12.51
C LEU A 101 -2.65 11.20 -13.63
N VAL A 102 -1.77 12.14 -13.96
CA VAL A 102 -1.97 13.13 -15.01
C VAL A 102 -0.84 13.05 -16.03
N ASN A 103 -1.22 13.05 -17.31
CA ASN A 103 -0.30 13.15 -18.44
C ASN A 103 -0.74 14.30 -19.34
N GLY A 104 0.21 15.13 -19.76
CA GLY A 104 -0.07 16.29 -20.60
C GLY A 104 1.11 16.71 -21.48
N LYS A 105 0.85 17.61 -22.42
CA LYS A 105 1.89 18.19 -23.28
C LYS A 105 2.65 19.27 -22.50
N ASN A 106 3.92 19.47 -22.85
CA ASN A 106 4.75 20.50 -22.19
C ASN A 106 4.20 21.92 -22.37
N ASP A 107 3.52 22.19 -23.48
CA ASP A 107 2.97 23.51 -23.81
C ASP A 107 1.73 23.85 -22.95
N ASP A 108 1.08 22.86 -22.37
CA ASP A 108 -0.08 23.03 -21.49
C ASP A 108 0.33 23.28 -20.02
N LEU A 109 1.62 23.18 -19.70
CA LEU A 109 2.13 23.25 -18.34
C LEU A 109 2.53 24.67 -17.95
N THR A 110 1.77 25.26 -17.03
CA THR A 110 2.15 26.51 -16.35
C THR A 110 2.88 26.21 -15.04
N GLU A 111 3.64 27.18 -14.50
CA GLU A 111 4.29 27.03 -13.18
C GLU A 111 3.27 26.82 -12.06
N GLU A 112 2.07 27.39 -12.18
CA GLU A 112 0.98 27.17 -11.24
C GLU A 112 0.52 25.71 -11.26
N LEU A 113 0.24 25.13 -12.43
CA LEU A 113 -0.14 23.74 -12.60
C LEU A 113 0.94 22.79 -12.09
N LYS A 114 2.21 23.10 -12.42
CA LYS A 114 3.35 22.31 -11.96
C LYS A 114 3.44 22.22 -10.44
N SER A 115 3.12 23.32 -9.73
CA SER A 115 3.09 23.33 -8.25
C SER A 115 2.06 22.41 -7.62
N LYS A 116 1.03 21.99 -8.37
CA LYS A 116 -0.05 21.08 -7.94
C LYS A 116 0.27 19.62 -8.26
N ILE A 117 1.34 19.34 -9.00
CA ILE A 117 1.71 17.98 -9.40
C ILE A 117 2.67 17.39 -8.36
N ILE A 118 2.31 16.23 -7.84
CA ILE A 118 3.11 15.44 -6.92
C ILE A 118 3.97 14.49 -7.75
N GLY A 119 5.27 14.41 -7.47
CA GLY A 119 6.19 13.52 -8.19
C GLY A 119 6.29 13.87 -9.68
N PHE A 120 6.37 15.18 -10.01
CA PHE A 120 6.47 15.69 -11.37
C PHE A 120 7.66 15.11 -12.12
N HIS A 121 7.41 14.59 -13.32
CA HIS A 121 8.43 14.14 -14.24
C HIS A 121 8.18 14.68 -15.64
N LYS A 122 9.22 15.29 -16.25
CA LYS A 122 9.19 15.79 -17.62
C LYS A 122 9.95 14.85 -18.54
N ASN A 123 9.37 14.54 -19.70
CA ASN A 123 10.01 13.75 -20.74
C ASN A 123 9.94 14.46 -22.11
N SER A 124 10.47 13.81 -23.16
CA SER A 124 10.51 14.37 -24.51
C SER A 124 9.13 14.58 -25.14
N PHE A 125 8.10 13.93 -24.64
CA PHE A 125 6.74 13.93 -25.21
C PHE A 125 5.77 14.81 -24.42
N GLY A 126 6.14 15.15 -23.17
CA GLY A 126 5.28 15.91 -22.28
C GLY A 126 5.71 15.80 -20.82
N PHE A 127 4.73 15.79 -19.94
CA PHE A 127 4.95 15.63 -18.51
C PHE A 127 3.99 14.55 -17.95
N GLU A 128 4.40 13.97 -16.85
CA GLU A 128 3.59 13.06 -16.05
C GLU A 128 3.75 13.37 -14.56
N GLY A 129 2.75 12.95 -13.80
CA GLY A 129 2.77 13.09 -12.35
C GLY A 129 1.44 12.67 -11.74
N MET A 130 1.26 13.00 -10.49
CA MET A 130 0.05 12.72 -9.74
C MET A 130 -0.55 14.02 -9.20
N ILE A 131 -1.86 14.15 -9.21
CA ILE A 131 -2.57 15.28 -8.63
C ILE A 131 -3.61 14.80 -7.60
N ALA A 132 -3.97 15.67 -6.65
CA ALA A 132 -5.17 15.46 -5.85
C ALA A 132 -6.41 15.59 -6.76
N VAL A 133 -7.39 14.74 -6.56
CA VAL A 133 -8.61 14.70 -7.39
C VAL A 133 -9.36 16.04 -7.44
N GLU A 134 -9.28 16.83 -6.35
CA GLU A 134 -9.84 18.18 -6.26
C GLU A 134 -9.25 19.19 -7.25
N ASN A 135 -8.06 18.93 -7.76
CA ASN A 135 -7.37 19.78 -8.74
C ASN A 135 -7.67 19.36 -10.20
N LYS A 136 -8.50 18.34 -10.44
CA LYS A 136 -8.74 17.78 -11.77
C LYS A 136 -9.16 18.82 -12.80
N ASP A 137 -10.05 19.73 -12.43
CA ASP A 137 -10.62 20.74 -13.33
C ASP A 137 -9.57 21.75 -13.84
N LEU A 138 -8.44 21.89 -13.11
CA LEU A 138 -7.33 22.76 -13.53
C LEU A 138 -6.55 22.17 -14.71
N PHE A 139 -6.64 20.87 -14.95
CA PHE A 139 -5.89 20.12 -15.96
C PHE A 139 -6.77 19.64 -17.12
N SER A 140 -7.69 20.50 -17.59
CA SER A 140 -8.75 20.13 -18.56
C SER A 140 -8.24 19.60 -19.91
N SER A 141 -7.01 19.93 -20.31
CA SER A 141 -6.35 19.45 -21.55
C SER A 141 -5.56 18.14 -21.36
N CYS A 142 -5.49 17.61 -20.13
CA CYS A 142 -4.67 16.46 -19.80
C CYS A 142 -5.46 15.16 -19.76
N GLU A 143 -4.76 14.05 -19.90
CA GLU A 143 -5.29 12.71 -19.71
C GLU A 143 -5.14 12.26 -18.25
N PHE A 144 -6.12 11.50 -17.76
CA PHE A 144 -6.13 11.00 -16.38
C PHE A 144 -6.31 9.49 -16.34
N THR A 145 -5.57 8.87 -15.41
CA THR A 145 -5.79 7.47 -15.04
C THR A 145 -5.85 7.32 -13.51
N LYS A 146 -6.54 6.27 -13.04
CA LYS A 146 -6.55 5.95 -11.60
C LYS A 146 -5.23 5.28 -11.23
N PRO A 147 -4.55 5.76 -10.18
CA PRO A 147 -3.33 5.12 -9.70
C PRO A 147 -3.61 3.85 -8.91
N SER A 148 -2.66 2.91 -8.92
CA SER A 148 -2.49 1.89 -7.90
C SER A 148 -1.98 2.51 -6.59
N LEU A 149 -2.07 1.78 -5.49
CA LEU A 149 -1.49 2.22 -4.22
C LEU A 149 0.03 2.40 -4.33
N GLU A 150 0.70 1.52 -5.07
CA GLU A 150 2.14 1.60 -5.30
C GLU A 150 2.53 2.88 -6.06
N GLU A 151 1.81 3.23 -7.13
CA GLU A 151 2.06 4.47 -7.88
C GLU A 151 1.86 5.71 -7.01
N ILE A 152 0.81 5.74 -6.16
CA ILE A 152 0.59 6.84 -5.21
C ILE A 152 1.81 7.01 -4.30
N MET A 153 2.28 5.92 -3.70
CA MET A 153 3.41 5.97 -2.77
C MET A 153 4.71 6.39 -3.46
N VAL A 154 4.97 5.88 -4.68
CA VAL A 154 6.13 6.29 -5.49
C VAL A 154 6.10 7.79 -5.80
N HIS A 155 4.94 8.34 -6.17
CA HIS A 155 4.81 9.78 -6.43
C HIS A 155 4.97 10.64 -5.18
N ILE A 156 4.46 10.20 -4.03
CA ILE A 156 4.62 10.91 -2.75
C ILE A 156 6.09 10.93 -2.30
N GLU A 157 6.88 9.88 -2.61
CA GLU A 157 8.29 9.79 -2.21
C GLU A 157 9.26 10.55 -3.14
N ARG A 158 8.83 10.93 -4.33
CA ARG A 158 9.61 11.76 -5.27
C ARG A 158 9.57 13.25 -4.90
#